data_82d33035362cbe0b0e086d6e5361b800
#
_entry.id   82d33035362cbe0b0e086d6e5361b800
#
_cell.length_a   1.000
_cell.length_b   1.000
_cell.length_c   1.000
_cell.angle_alpha   90.00
_cell.angle_beta   90.00
_cell.angle_gamma   90.00
#
_symmetry.space_group_name_H-M   'P 1'
#
loop_
_entity.id
_entity.type
_entity.pdbx_description
1 polymer ?
#
loop_
_entity_poly.entity_id
_entity_poly.type
_entity_poly.pdbx_seq_one_letter_code
_entity_poly.pdbx_strand_id
1 'polypeptide(L)'
;RAAAGLSMAATSVLLLAEHNPGFYDAVGSFSGCASTSRPIPWGFLDLTVSRGAPNVMTPEYIFGERGSDYNRHYDALVNAADLKGTAVYLSTGTGLAGASDTPGYLKDRLIDRYGVDPDSASARALSNAMTLQVEGGVIEAAMNACTHDLMVKMRANDVEVTHAELRNVGTHSWASWRNDVQLSFDKVFKKALGLEQ
;
A
#
# COMPACT_ATOMS: atom_id res chain seq x y z
N ARG A 1 -3.84 -18.94 8.02
CA ARG A 1 -4.23 -17.56 8.38
C ARG A 1 -3.67 -16.60 7.34
N ALA A 2 -4.46 -15.59 6.92
CA ALA A 2 -3.99 -14.57 6.00
C ALA A 2 -4.34 -13.17 6.50
N ALA A 3 -3.52 -12.19 6.18
CA ALA A 3 -3.78 -10.78 6.44
C ALA A 3 -3.50 -9.94 5.20
N ALA A 4 -4.28 -8.89 4.98
CA ALA A 4 -4.03 -7.93 3.93
C ALA A 4 -4.28 -6.51 4.43
N GLY A 5 -3.54 -5.58 3.87
CA GLY A 5 -3.68 -4.17 4.20
C GLY A 5 -3.40 -3.28 3.00
N LEU A 6 -3.96 -2.09 3.05
CA LEU A 6 -3.76 -1.06 2.03
C LEU A 6 -3.11 0.18 2.65
N SER A 7 -2.30 0.89 1.88
CA SER A 7 -1.65 2.12 2.33
C SER A 7 -0.81 1.87 3.61
N MET A 8 -1.03 2.60 4.68
CA MET A 8 -0.34 2.39 5.98
C MET A 8 -0.55 0.99 6.55
N ALA A 9 -1.76 0.42 6.43
CA ALA A 9 -2.04 -0.92 6.89
C ALA A 9 -1.29 -2.00 6.08
N ALA A 10 -0.88 -1.70 4.85
CA ALA A 10 -0.04 -2.57 4.04
C ALA A 10 1.35 -2.77 4.66
N THR A 11 1.93 -1.72 5.25
CA THR A 11 3.17 -1.84 6.03
C THR A 11 2.94 -2.62 7.32
N SER A 12 1.82 -2.36 8.00
CA SER A 12 1.49 -3.04 9.26
C SER A 12 1.35 -4.56 9.09
N VAL A 13 0.73 -5.03 8.01
CA VAL A 13 0.58 -6.49 7.79
C VAL A 13 1.90 -7.18 7.47
N LEU A 14 2.84 -6.49 6.81
CA LEU A 14 4.18 -7.02 6.63
C LEU A 14 4.88 -7.20 7.98
N LEU A 15 4.88 -6.16 8.82
CA LEU A 15 5.46 -6.21 10.17
C LEU A 15 4.80 -7.30 11.04
N LEU A 16 3.48 -7.47 10.97
CA LEU A 16 2.79 -8.53 11.68
C LEU A 16 3.30 -9.92 11.27
N ALA A 17 3.55 -10.15 9.99
CA ALA A 17 4.08 -11.43 9.52
C ALA A 17 5.55 -11.62 9.90
N GLU A 18 6.36 -10.59 9.74
CA GLU A 18 7.80 -10.60 10.07
C GLU A 18 8.06 -10.84 11.55
N HIS A 19 7.26 -10.21 12.43
CA HIS A 19 7.39 -10.39 13.87
C HIS A 19 6.74 -11.68 14.41
N ASN A 20 6.03 -12.42 13.54
CA ASN A 20 5.39 -13.69 13.89
C ASN A 20 5.65 -14.75 12.80
N PRO A 21 6.91 -15.16 12.58
CA PRO A 21 7.26 -16.14 11.56
C PRO A 21 6.45 -17.43 11.71
N GLY A 22 5.87 -17.90 10.59
CA GLY A 22 5.04 -19.12 10.56
C GLY A 22 3.62 -18.98 11.12
N PHE A 23 3.21 -17.80 11.60
CA PHE A 23 1.84 -17.57 12.04
C PHE A 23 0.88 -17.29 10.88
N TYR A 24 1.33 -16.55 9.89
CA TYR A 24 0.56 -16.24 8.68
C TYR A 24 0.99 -17.11 7.52
N ASP A 25 0.03 -17.77 6.88
CA ASP A 25 0.24 -18.54 5.66
C ASP A 25 0.40 -17.61 4.45
N ALA A 26 -0.26 -16.44 4.49
CA ALA A 26 -0.17 -15.43 3.45
C ALA A 26 -0.34 -14.00 3.97
N VAL A 27 0.31 -13.05 3.28
CA VAL A 27 0.11 -11.60 3.48
C VAL A 27 -0.05 -10.87 2.15
N GLY A 28 -0.87 -9.81 2.16
CA GLY A 28 -1.08 -8.91 1.02
C GLY A 28 -0.81 -7.46 1.39
N SER A 29 0.15 -6.83 0.71
CA SER A 29 0.50 -5.42 0.87
C SER A 29 0.09 -4.66 -0.39
N PHE A 30 -0.93 -3.79 -0.28
CA PHE A 30 -1.49 -3.01 -1.40
C PHE A 30 -1.08 -1.55 -1.25
N SER A 31 -0.22 -1.08 -2.15
CA SER A 31 0.31 0.30 -2.16
C SER A 31 0.90 0.71 -0.79
N GLY A 32 1.71 -0.14 -0.19
CA GLY A 32 2.39 0.12 1.06
C GLY A 32 3.87 0.48 0.86
N CYS A 33 4.46 1.17 1.85
CA CYS A 33 5.90 1.35 1.90
C CYS A 33 6.49 0.53 3.04
N ALA A 34 7.34 -0.44 2.72
CA ALA A 34 7.98 -1.27 3.72
C ALA A 34 9.00 -0.50 4.59
N SER A 35 9.66 0.52 4.02
CA SER A 35 10.75 1.21 4.71
C SER A 35 10.26 2.36 5.60
N THR A 36 10.66 2.35 6.86
CA THR A 36 10.49 3.47 7.81
C THR A 36 11.82 4.13 8.20
N SER A 37 12.97 3.53 7.85
CA SER A 37 14.29 4.02 8.27
C SER A 37 15.04 4.82 7.19
N ARG A 38 14.63 4.72 5.91
CA ARG A 38 15.28 5.43 4.80
C ARG A 38 14.85 6.89 4.71
N PRO A 39 15.71 7.81 4.22
CA PRO A 39 15.41 9.25 4.22
C PRO A 39 14.15 9.65 3.47
N ILE A 40 13.94 9.13 2.25
CA ILE A 40 12.78 9.48 1.41
C ILE A 40 11.47 8.97 2.01
N PRO A 41 11.31 7.66 2.35
CA PRO A 41 10.15 7.17 3.08
C PRO A 41 9.89 7.90 4.40
N TRP A 42 10.94 8.24 5.15
CA TRP A 42 10.82 9.01 6.38
C TRP A 42 10.17 10.38 6.15
N GLY A 43 10.54 11.07 5.07
CA GLY A 43 9.89 12.34 4.69
C GLY A 43 8.40 12.20 4.39
N PHE A 44 7.96 11.07 3.79
CA PHE A 44 6.53 10.78 3.61
C PHE A 44 5.81 10.45 4.92
N LEU A 45 6.48 9.76 5.84
CA LEU A 45 5.95 9.54 7.19
C LEU A 45 5.76 10.86 7.92
N ASP A 46 6.74 11.76 7.87
CA ASP A 46 6.67 13.09 8.48
C ASP A 46 5.50 13.89 7.91
N LEU A 47 5.35 13.92 6.59
CA LEU A 47 4.21 14.57 5.95
C LEU A 47 2.87 13.97 6.39
N THR A 48 2.79 12.65 6.55
CA THR A 48 1.56 11.95 6.94
C THR A 48 1.21 12.24 8.39
N VAL A 49 2.18 12.17 9.29
CA VAL A 49 2.01 12.44 10.73
C VAL A 49 1.64 13.90 10.96
N SER A 50 2.34 14.82 10.29
CA SER A 50 2.08 16.26 10.38
C SER A 50 0.68 16.65 9.89
N ARG A 51 0.12 15.93 8.90
CA ARG A 51 -1.28 16.13 8.45
C ARG A 51 -2.30 15.63 9.47
N GLY A 52 -2.01 14.49 10.11
CA GLY A 52 -2.91 13.90 11.10
C GLY A 52 -2.89 14.60 12.46
N ALA A 53 -1.72 15.11 12.88
CA ALA A 53 -1.50 15.76 14.16
C ALA A 53 -0.53 16.94 14.02
N PRO A 54 -0.95 18.03 13.36
CA PRO A 54 -0.08 19.17 13.07
C PRO A 54 0.47 19.79 14.35
N ASN A 55 1.78 20.04 14.38
CA ASN A 55 2.53 20.63 15.50
C ASN A 55 2.51 19.84 16.83
N VAL A 56 2.04 18.58 16.81
CA VAL A 56 1.93 17.76 18.02
C VAL A 56 2.80 16.51 17.94
N MET A 57 2.87 15.87 16.78
CA MET A 57 3.60 14.62 16.61
C MET A 57 4.57 14.69 15.42
N THR A 58 5.69 13.99 15.58
CA THR A 58 6.63 13.70 14.50
C THR A 58 6.76 12.19 14.35
N PRO A 59 7.33 11.67 13.26
CA PRO A 59 7.53 10.22 13.09
C PRO A 59 8.27 9.55 14.25
N GLU A 60 9.15 10.28 14.94
CA GLU A 60 9.91 9.78 16.08
C GLU A 60 9.02 9.35 17.25
N TYR A 61 7.86 9.96 17.44
CA TYR A 61 6.89 9.53 18.47
C TYR A 61 6.34 8.13 18.22
N ILE A 62 6.30 7.70 16.95
CA ILE A 62 5.75 6.41 16.55
C ILE A 62 6.88 5.39 16.34
N PHE A 63 7.92 5.79 15.61
CA PHE A 63 8.97 4.89 15.12
C PHE A 63 10.32 5.07 15.81
N GLY A 64 10.43 5.92 16.84
CA GLY A 64 11.70 6.29 17.47
C GLY A 64 12.59 7.13 16.55
N GLU A 65 13.80 7.44 16.99
CA GLU A 65 14.78 8.13 16.17
C GLU A 65 15.10 7.33 14.92
N ARG A 66 15.13 8.01 13.76
CA ARG A 66 15.39 7.37 12.47
C ARG A 66 16.71 6.62 12.47
N GLY A 67 16.65 5.34 12.12
CA GLY A 67 17.80 4.43 12.07
C GLY A 67 18.23 3.84 13.42
N SER A 68 17.53 4.18 14.52
CA SER A 68 17.71 3.50 15.81
C SER A 68 17.32 2.02 15.73
N ASP A 69 17.70 1.22 16.72
CA ASP A 69 17.29 -0.19 16.78
C ASP A 69 15.77 -0.34 16.87
N TYR A 70 15.09 0.57 17.58
CA TYR A 70 13.64 0.61 17.64
C TYR A 70 13.04 0.89 16.25
N ASN A 71 13.53 1.91 15.54
CA ASN A 71 13.06 2.23 14.19
C ASN A 71 13.31 1.07 13.21
N ARG A 72 14.47 0.44 13.27
CA ARG A 72 14.81 -0.72 12.43
C ARG A 72 13.95 -1.93 12.75
N HIS A 73 13.56 -2.13 14.00
CA HIS A 73 12.62 -3.19 14.39
C HIS A 73 11.26 -3.01 13.70
N TYR A 74 10.80 -1.78 13.52
CA TYR A 74 9.54 -1.44 12.82
C TYR A 74 9.74 -1.04 11.34
N ASP A 75 10.82 -1.51 10.72
CA ASP A 75 11.07 -1.33 9.28
C ASP A 75 10.95 -2.67 8.56
N ALA A 76 9.84 -2.88 7.86
CA ALA A 76 9.57 -4.12 7.16
C ALA A 76 10.58 -4.41 6.03
N LEU A 77 11.23 -3.40 5.47
CA LEU A 77 12.31 -3.61 4.52
C LEU A 77 13.55 -4.21 5.20
N VAL A 78 13.85 -3.82 6.44
CA VAL A 78 14.97 -4.37 7.20
C VAL A 78 14.71 -5.84 7.56
N ASN A 79 13.49 -6.14 7.97
CA ASN A 79 13.07 -7.44 8.48
C ASN A 79 12.54 -8.40 7.39
N ALA A 80 12.64 -8.04 6.11
CA ALA A 80 12.07 -8.79 5.00
C ALA A 80 12.47 -10.28 4.93
N ALA A 81 13.60 -10.66 5.53
CA ALA A 81 14.05 -12.06 5.62
C ALA A 81 13.09 -12.95 6.43
N ASP A 82 12.38 -12.35 7.39
CA ASP A 82 11.46 -13.06 8.29
C ASP A 82 10.11 -13.41 7.62
N LEU A 83 9.88 -12.91 6.39
CA LEU A 83 8.77 -13.35 5.53
C LEU A 83 9.00 -14.72 4.89
N LYS A 84 10.14 -15.36 5.11
CA LYS A 84 10.45 -16.66 4.51
C LYS A 84 9.42 -17.71 4.93
N GLY A 85 8.81 -18.36 3.94
CA GLY A 85 7.75 -19.36 4.16
C GLY A 85 6.33 -18.79 4.19
N THR A 86 6.16 -17.46 4.19
CA THR A 86 4.86 -16.79 4.03
C THR A 86 4.61 -16.48 2.56
N ALA A 87 3.44 -16.80 2.03
CA ALA A 87 3.06 -16.41 0.67
C ALA A 87 2.78 -14.90 0.63
N VAL A 88 3.45 -14.18 -0.29
CA VAL A 88 3.40 -12.72 -0.33
C VAL A 88 2.77 -12.21 -1.63
N TYR A 89 1.73 -11.41 -1.49
CA TYR A 89 1.15 -10.61 -2.57
C TYR A 89 1.52 -9.14 -2.38
N LEU A 90 2.08 -8.54 -3.42
CA LEU A 90 2.39 -7.10 -3.46
C LEU A 90 1.64 -6.44 -4.61
N SER A 91 1.15 -5.22 -4.41
CA SER A 91 0.59 -4.43 -5.50
C SER A 91 0.90 -2.95 -5.37
N THR A 92 1.07 -2.29 -6.53
CA THR A 92 1.24 -0.84 -6.63
C THR A 92 0.98 -0.35 -8.05
N GLY A 93 0.56 0.91 -8.20
CA GLY A 93 0.55 1.64 -9.46
C GLY A 93 1.80 2.52 -9.60
N THR A 94 1.92 3.24 -10.71
CA THR A 94 3.03 4.19 -10.95
C THR A 94 2.77 5.60 -10.41
N GLY A 95 1.55 5.88 -9.99
CA GLY A 95 1.11 7.25 -9.66
C GLY A 95 0.55 8.02 -10.87
N LEU A 96 0.71 7.52 -12.09
CA LEU A 96 0.07 8.11 -13.25
C LEU A 96 -1.43 7.80 -13.25
N ALA A 97 -2.25 8.80 -13.59
CA ALA A 97 -3.70 8.63 -13.64
C ALA A 97 -4.12 7.51 -14.60
N GLY A 98 -4.95 6.61 -14.12
CA GLY A 98 -5.60 5.58 -14.89
C GLY A 98 -7.05 5.94 -15.25
N ALA A 99 -7.77 5.03 -15.89
CA ALA A 99 -9.16 5.24 -16.28
C ALA A 99 -10.07 5.56 -15.08
N SER A 100 -9.83 4.94 -13.94
CA SER A 100 -10.60 5.17 -12.70
C SER A 100 -10.31 6.49 -11.99
N ASP A 101 -9.30 7.22 -12.40
CA ASP A 101 -8.89 8.48 -11.80
C ASP A 101 -9.37 9.69 -12.63
N THR A 102 -10.18 9.43 -13.67
CA THR A 102 -10.72 10.46 -14.56
C THR A 102 -11.99 11.11 -14.00
N PRO A 103 -12.24 12.42 -14.28
CA PRO A 103 -13.47 13.07 -13.86
C PRO A 103 -14.73 12.36 -14.33
N GLY A 104 -14.74 11.81 -15.55
CA GLY A 104 -15.88 11.06 -16.08
C GLY A 104 -16.24 9.84 -15.23
N TYR A 105 -15.27 8.97 -15.01
CA TYR A 105 -15.46 7.77 -14.17
C TYR A 105 -15.92 8.12 -12.75
N LEU A 106 -15.32 9.14 -12.13
CA LEU A 106 -15.68 9.56 -10.78
C LEU A 106 -17.07 10.17 -10.71
N LYS A 107 -17.48 10.92 -11.75
CA LYS A 107 -18.84 11.46 -11.88
C LYS A 107 -19.87 10.33 -11.94
N ASP A 108 -19.68 9.38 -12.86
CA ASP A 108 -20.60 8.26 -13.03
C ASP A 108 -20.74 7.48 -11.71
N ARG A 109 -19.65 7.23 -11.01
CA ARG A 109 -19.68 6.61 -9.68
C ARG A 109 -20.44 7.39 -8.63
N LEU A 110 -20.29 8.71 -8.61
CA LEU A 110 -21.02 9.58 -7.66
C LEU A 110 -22.53 9.49 -7.90
N ILE A 111 -22.93 9.46 -9.15
CA ILE A 111 -24.35 9.32 -9.55
C ILE A 111 -24.86 7.90 -9.25
N ASP A 112 -24.22 6.89 -9.81
CA ASP A 112 -24.74 5.51 -9.82
C ASP A 112 -24.72 4.86 -8.43
N ARG A 113 -23.67 5.13 -7.66
CA ARG A 113 -23.49 4.45 -6.36
C ARG A 113 -23.99 5.26 -5.18
N TYR A 114 -23.90 6.57 -5.25
CA TYR A 114 -24.21 7.44 -4.11
C TYR A 114 -25.42 8.36 -4.35
N GLY A 115 -26.06 8.29 -5.54
CA GLY A 115 -27.23 9.07 -5.88
C GLY A 115 -27.00 10.58 -5.87
N VAL A 116 -25.73 11.01 -6.12
CA VAL A 116 -25.42 12.44 -6.16
C VAL A 116 -26.03 13.05 -7.40
N ASP A 117 -26.68 14.21 -7.23
CA ASP A 117 -27.22 15.00 -8.33
C ASP A 117 -26.16 15.27 -9.41
N PRO A 118 -26.49 15.12 -10.73
CA PRO A 118 -25.53 15.21 -11.83
C PRO A 118 -24.72 16.52 -11.90
N ASP A 119 -25.33 17.66 -11.54
CA ASP A 119 -24.63 18.96 -11.56
C ASP A 119 -23.62 19.05 -10.42
N SER A 120 -24.02 18.63 -9.22
CA SER A 120 -23.15 18.52 -8.05
C SER A 120 -22.04 17.48 -8.26
N ALA A 121 -22.36 16.36 -8.93
CA ALA A 121 -21.42 15.30 -9.22
C ALA A 121 -20.28 15.77 -10.13
N SER A 122 -20.53 16.63 -11.10
CA SER A 122 -19.52 17.13 -12.05
C SER A 122 -18.42 17.93 -11.35
N ALA A 123 -18.78 18.89 -10.49
CA ALA A 123 -17.82 19.69 -9.73
C ALA A 123 -17.01 18.85 -8.74
N ARG A 124 -17.68 17.92 -8.01
CA ARG A 124 -17.02 17.00 -7.07
C ARG A 124 -16.08 16.04 -7.77
N ALA A 125 -16.47 15.49 -8.93
CA ALA A 125 -15.65 14.57 -9.71
C ALA A 125 -14.38 15.26 -10.21
N LEU A 126 -14.47 16.50 -10.69
CA LEU A 126 -13.29 17.27 -11.11
C LEU A 126 -12.33 17.50 -9.93
N SER A 127 -12.84 17.98 -8.79
CA SER A 127 -12.01 18.18 -7.59
C SER A 127 -11.35 16.89 -7.12
N ASN A 128 -12.11 15.78 -7.05
CA ASN A 128 -11.58 14.49 -6.66
C ASN A 128 -10.53 13.98 -7.63
N ALA A 129 -10.73 14.14 -8.94
CA ALA A 129 -9.76 13.75 -9.95
C ALA A 129 -8.43 14.52 -9.79
N MET A 130 -8.52 15.84 -9.57
CA MET A 130 -7.31 16.65 -9.31
C MET A 130 -6.56 16.20 -8.06
N THR A 131 -7.26 15.94 -6.97
CA THR A 131 -6.66 15.42 -5.74
C THR A 131 -6.01 14.05 -5.97
N LEU A 132 -6.70 13.12 -6.63
CA LEU A 132 -6.14 11.80 -6.94
C LEU A 132 -4.92 11.88 -7.86
N GLN A 133 -4.94 12.75 -8.87
CA GLN A 133 -3.82 12.89 -9.82
C GLN A 133 -2.61 13.55 -9.19
N VAL A 134 -2.79 14.56 -8.35
CA VAL A 134 -1.68 15.29 -7.72
C VAL A 134 -1.23 14.57 -6.44
N GLU A 135 -2.07 14.51 -5.42
CA GLU A 135 -1.68 13.93 -4.13
C GLU A 135 -1.58 12.41 -4.19
N GLY A 136 -2.61 11.76 -4.71
CA GLY A 136 -2.64 10.31 -4.87
C GLY A 136 -1.58 9.78 -5.82
N GLY A 137 -1.25 10.55 -6.86
CA GLY A 137 -0.18 10.23 -7.80
C GLY A 137 1.19 10.25 -7.14
N VAL A 138 1.52 11.30 -6.40
CA VAL A 138 2.81 11.43 -5.67
C VAL A 138 2.96 10.34 -4.61
N ILE A 139 1.89 10.08 -3.83
CA ILE A 139 1.91 9.01 -2.83
C ILE A 139 2.14 7.66 -3.49
N GLU A 140 1.38 7.34 -4.54
CA GLU A 140 1.50 6.03 -5.21
C GLU A 140 2.87 5.83 -5.86
N ALA A 141 3.47 6.87 -6.45
CA ALA A 141 4.82 6.81 -7.00
C ALA A 141 5.86 6.48 -5.90
N ALA A 142 5.69 7.03 -4.70
CA ALA A 142 6.54 6.69 -3.56
C ALA A 142 6.31 5.24 -3.10
N MET A 143 5.05 4.78 -3.04
CA MET A 143 4.73 3.39 -2.71
C MET A 143 5.27 2.41 -3.75
N ASN A 144 5.26 2.81 -5.02
CA ASN A 144 5.88 2.05 -6.12
C ASN A 144 7.38 1.83 -5.88
N ALA A 145 8.11 2.89 -5.60
CA ALA A 145 9.54 2.79 -5.30
C ALA A 145 9.80 1.90 -4.07
N CYS A 146 9.03 2.08 -3.00
CA CYS A 146 9.13 1.25 -1.80
C CYS A 146 8.84 -0.23 -2.08
N THR A 147 7.83 -0.53 -2.90
CA THR A 147 7.47 -1.91 -3.29
C THR A 147 8.61 -2.57 -4.07
N HIS A 148 9.21 -1.86 -5.01
CA HIS A 148 10.38 -2.37 -5.75
C HIS A 148 11.57 -2.62 -4.82
N ASP A 149 11.85 -1.73 -3.89
CA ASP A 149 12.91 -1.91 -2.88
C ASP A 149 12.66 -3.16 -2.04
N LEU A 150 11.42 -3.41 -1.62
CA LEU A 150 11.04 -4.62 -0.88
C LEU A 150 11.26 -5.87 -1.73
N MET A 151 10.83 -5.88 -2.98
CA MET A 151 11.03 -7.02 -3.88
C MET A 151 12.53 -7.34 -4.09
N VAL A 152 13.36 -6.31 -4.24
CA VAL A 152 14.81 -6.47 -4.33
C VAL A 152 15.38 -7.06 -3.04
N LYS A 153 14.94 -6.54 -1.88
CA LYS A 153 15.38 -7.02 -0.57
C LYS A 153 14.94 -8.45 -0.31
N MET A 154 13.69 -8.80 -0.62
CA MET A 154 13.19 -10.17 -0.49
C MET A 154 14.01 -11.13 -1.33
N ARG A 155 14.26 -10.81 -2.60
CA ARG A 155 15.09 -11.62 -3.49
C ARG A 155 16.51 -11.82 -2.93
N ALA A 156 17.11 -10.77 -2.38
CA ALA A 156 18.46 -10.83 -1.77
C ALA A 156 18.53 -11.71 -0.51
N ASN A 157 17.38 -12.04 0.10
CA ASN A 157 17.26 -12.91 1.26
C ASN A 157 16.63 -14.28 0.94
N ASP A 158 16.53 -14.65 -0.33
CA ASP A 158 15.88 -15.89 -0.77
C ASP A 158 14.41 -16.01 -0.29
N VAL A 159 13.71 -14.89 -0.24
CA VAL A 159 12.27 -14.81 0.03
C VAL A 159 11.53 -14.59 -1.27
N GLU A 160 10.61 -15.50 -1.60
CA GLU A 160 9.82 -15.42 -2.82
C GLU A 160 8.68 -14.41 -2.68
N VAL A 161 8.50 -13.54 -3.69
CA VAL A 161 7.25 -12.81 -3.91
C VAL A 161 6.32 -13.71 -4.69
N THR A 162 5.26 -14.20 -4.05
CA THR A 162 4.34 -15.17 -4.67
C THR A 162 3.59 -14.56 -5.86
N HIS A 163 3.18 -13.29 -5.72
CA HIS A 163 2.60 -12.51 -6.80
C HIS A 163 2.86 -11.01 -6.61
N ALA A 164 3.22 -10.33 -7.69
CA ALA A 164 3.36 -8.88 -7.73
C ALA A 164 2.49 -8.28 -8.85
N GLU A 165 1.50 -7.48 -8.47
CA GLU A 165 0.65 -6.73 -9.39
C GLU A 165 1.20 -5.31 -9.56
N LEU A 166 2.08 -5.13 -10.54
CA LEU A 166 2.72 -3.85 -10.84
C LEU A 166 2.03 -3.21 -12.03
N ARG A 167 1.24 -2.18 -11.78
CA ARG A 167 0.44 -1.48 -12.80
C ARG A 167 1.20 -0.32 -13.40
N ASN A 168 1.12 -0.16 -14.70
CA ASN A 168 1.72 0.97 -15.43
C ASN A 168 1.03 2.32 -15.17
N VAL A 169 -0.18 2.29 -14.61
CA VAL A 169 -0.96 3.45 -14.20
C VAL A 169 -1.65 3.15 -12.87
N GLY A 170 -2.26 4.15 -12.29
CA GLY A 170 -3.03 4.05 -11.04
C GLY A 170 -2.46 4.93 -9.96
N THR A 171 -3.34 5.72 -9.38
CA THR A 171 -3.07 6.57 -8.22
C THR A 171 -3.38 5.82 -6.91
N HIS A 172 -3.04 6.42 -5.79
CA HIS A 172 -3.32 5.91 -4.45
C HIS A 172 -4.82 5.95 -4.15
N SER A 173 -5.56 4.95 -4.65
CA SER A 173 -7.03 5.02 -4.70
C SER A 173 -7.73 3.70 -4.43
N TRP A 174 -8.96 3.80 -3.92
CA TRP A 174 -9.85 2.67 -3.66
C TRP A 174 -10.19 1.84 -4.90
N ALA A 175 -10.11 2.41 -6.08
CA ALA A 175 -10.40 1.69 -7.31
C ALA A 175 -9.37 0.57 -7.54
N SER A 176 -8.10 0.87 -7.33
CA SER A 176 -7.00 -0.10 -7.39
C SER A 176 -7.13 -1.16 -6.31
N TRP A 177 -7.28 -0.76 -5.06
CA TRP A 177 -7.27 -1.68 -3.91
C TRP A 177 -8.43 -2.68 -3.91
N ARG A 178 -9.61 -2.33 -4.44
CA ARG A 178 -10.70 -3.29 -4.59
C ARG A 178 -10.36 -4.42 -5.54
N ASN A 179 -9.67 -4.11 -6.62
CA ASN A 179 -9.18 -5.13 -7.54
C ASN A 179 -8.09 -5.98 -6.87
N ASP A 180 -7.21 -5.35 -6.08
CA ASP A 180 -6.15 -6.06 -5.37
C ASP A 180 -6.69 -7.07 -4.35
N VAL A 181 -7.79 -6.74 -3.65
CA VAL A 181 -8.45 -7.70 -2.74
C VAL A 181 -8.87 -8.96 -3.49
N GLN A 182 -9.53 -8.82 -4.66
CA GLN A 182 -9.96 -9.96 -5.46
C GLN A 182 -8.77 -10.73 -6.03
N LEU A 183 -7.79 -10.03 -6.62
CA LEU A 183 -6.61 -10.65 -7.21
C LEU A 183 -5.75 -11.36 -6.16
N SER A 184 -5.54 -10.77 -4.99
CA SER A 184 -4.76 -11.39 -3.93
C SER A 184 -5.41 -12.68 -3.44
N PHE A 185 -6.74 -12.69 -3.33
CA PHE A 185 -7.46 -13.90 -2.95
C PHE A 185 -7.28 -14.99 -4.00
N ASP A 186 -7.50 -14.69 -5.28
CA ASP A 186 -7.45 -15.66 -6.36
C ASP A 186 -6.01 -16.14 -6.65
N LYS A 187 -5.01 -15.27 -6.56
CA LYS A 187 -3.63 -15.58 -6.94
C LYS A 187 -2.76 -16.15 -5.82
N VAL A 188 -3.08 -15.81 -4.56
CA VAL A 188 -2.22 -16.14 -3.43
C VAL A 188 -2.99 -16.80 -2.29
N PHE A 189 -4.07 -16.17 -1.80
CA PHE A 189 -4.67 -16.57 -0.54
C PHE A 189 -5.42 -17.89 -0.62
N LYS A 190 -6.14 -18.16 -1.71
CA LYS A 190 -6.82 -19.46 -1.89
C LYS A 190 -5.87 -20.63 -1.71
N LYS A 191 -4.73 -20.61 -2.41
CA LYS A 191 -3.72 -21.66 -2.37
C LYS A 191 -3.08 -21.75 -0.98
N ALA A 192 -2.63 -20.62 -0.43
CA ALA A 192 -1.97 -20.59 0.87
C ALA A 192 -2.89 -21.07 2.01
N LEU A 193 -4.20 -20.86 1.90
CA LEU A 193 -5.19 -21.30 2.88
C LEU A 193 -5.74 -22.71 2.63
N GLY A 194 -5.27 -23.41 1.59
CA GLY A 194 -5.76 -24.76 1.24
C GLY A 194 -7.21 -24.77 0.74
N LEU A 195 -7.69 -23.68 0.13
CA LEU A 195 -9.06 -23.55 -0.39
C LEU A 195 -9.19 -23.92 -1.88
N GLU A 196 -8.10 -24.29 -2.52
CA GLU A 196 -8.11 -24.83 -3.89
C GLU A 196 -8.52 -26.31 -3.82
N GLN A 197 -9.58 -26.65 -4.57
CA GLN A 197 -9.99 -28.03 -4.85
C GLN A 197 -9.39 -28.49 -6.16
#